data_ade6910939ac45ed69b9458ec91736bd
#
_entry.id   ade6910939ac45ed69b9458ec91736bd
#
_cell.length_a   1.000
_cell.length_b   1.000
_cell.length_c   1.000
_cell.angle_alpha   90.00
_cell.angle_beta   90.00
_cell.angle_gamma   90.00
#
_symmetry.space_group_name_H-M   'P 1'
#
loop_
_entity.id
_entity.type
_entity.pdbx_description
1 polymer ?
#
loop_
_entity_poly.entity_id
_entity_poly.type
_entity_poly.pdbx_seq_one_letter_code
_entity_poly.pdbx_strand_id
1 'polypeptide(L)'
;ASAGAGLWTTANDQLKFYKMLMNLGMGDNGVRILKEETVKSILACTTRPDNMGGYSLGLQAPKKDTEDSWFGHGGAWGTNCMVNWHKKQLKLWVIQSAGGPQPWGAEVGKAAEKFFAQPFSVNSDEYTGRIGEK
;
A
#
# COMPACT_ATOMS: atom_id res chain seq x y z
N ALA A 1 -1.63 -6.94 -25.04
CA ALA A 1 -1.05 -6.48 -23.78
C ALA A 1 -1.82 -5.24 -23.31
N SER A 2 -2.20 -5.19 -22.04
CA SER A 2 -2.90 -4.06 -21.43
C SER A 2 -1.96 -3.39 -20.45
N ALA A 3 -1.71 -2.09 -20.60
CA ALA A 3 -0.90 -1.33 -19.66
C ALA A 3 -1.51 -1.28 -18.24
N GLY A 4 -2.84 -1.43 -18.13
CA GLY A 4 -3.54 -1.47 -16.85
C GLY A 4 -3.61 -2.84 -16.18
N ALA A 5 -3.12 -3.90 -16.83
CA ALA A 5 -3.21 -5.28 -16.33
C ALA A 5 -1.99 -6.14 -16.73
N GLY A 6 -0.87 -5.50 -17.01
CA GLY A 6 0.31 -6.18 -17.56
C GLY A 6 1.32 -6.69 -16.54
N LEU A 7 1.18 -6.33 -15.28
CA LEU A 7 2.12 -6.74 -14.23
C LEU A 7 1.62 -7.99 -13.49
N TRP A 8 2.44 -9.02 -13.52
CA TRP A 8 2.30 -10.22 -12.70
C TRP A 8 3.29 -10.13 -11.54
N THR A 9 2.81 -10.28 -10.32
CA THR A 9 3.65 -10.10 -9.14
C THR A 9 3.18 -10.99 -7.99
N THR A 10 3.96 -11.06 -6.93
CA THR A 10 3.60 -11.73 -5.67
C THR A 10 3.28 -10.70 -4.58
N ALA A 11 2.60 -11.12 -3.53
CA ALA A 11 2.37 -10.28 -2.36
C ALA A 11 3.71 -9.79 -1.74
N ASN A 12 4.71 -10.65 -1.69
CA ASN A 12 6.02 -10.30 -1.16
C ASN A 12 6.76 -9.25 -2.00
N ASP A 13 6.65 -9.28 -3.32
CA ASP A 13 7.30 -8.29 -4.18
C ASP A 13 6.57 -6.94 -4.12
N GLN A 14 5.24 -6.98 -4.08
CA GLN A 14 4.43 -5.78 -3.82
C GLN A 14 4.80 -5.15 -2.46
N LEU A 15 4.95 -5.98 -1.44
CA LEU A 15 5.35 -5.52 -0.11
C LEU A 15 6.69 -4.77 -0.14
N LYS A 16 7.70 -5.28 -0.85
CA LYS A 16 9.01 -4.63 -1.01
C LYS A 16 8.88 -3.25 -1.68
N PHE A 17 8.07 -3.17 -2.74
CA PHE A 17 7.84 -1.92 -3.46
C PHE A 17 7.18 -0.87 -2.58
N TYR A 18 6.09 -1.22 -1.91
CA TYR A 18 5.38 -0.28 -1.05
C TYR A 18 6.14 0.06 0.23
N LYS A 19 6.93 -0.85 0.78
CA LYS A 19 7.88 -0.54 1.87
C LYS A 19 8.92 0.48 1.42
N MET A 20 9.46 0.34 0.23
CA MET A 20 10.40 1.30 -0.33
C MET A 20 9.76 2.70 -0.42
N LEU A 21 8.52 2.82 -0.88
CA LEU A 21 7.79 4.09 -0.87
C LEU A 21 7.57 4.61 0.56
N MET A 22 7.13 3.75 1.48
CA MET A 22 6.93 4.08 2.89
C MET A 22 8.22 4.56 3.59
N ASN A 23 9.36 4.04 3.15
CA ASN A 23 10.69 4.41 3.63
C ASN A 23 11.36 5.50 2.78
N LEU A 24 10.55 6.30 2.07
CA LEU A 24 10.99 7.44 1.29
C LEU A 24 12.13 7.10 0.31
N GLY A 25 11.99 5.97 -0.37
CA GLY A 25 12.89 5.53 -1.42
C GLY A 25 14.02 4.59 -0.98
N MET A 26 14.02 4.18 0.28
CA MET A 26 14.98 3.22 0.82
C MET A 26 14.41 1.80 0.77
N GLY A 27 15.15 0.88 0.16
CA GLY A 27 14.82 -0.55 0.18
C GLY A 27 15.15 -1.22 1.51
N ASP A 28 14.59 -2.40 1.74
CA ASP A 28 14.79 -3.17 2.99
C ASP A 28 16.27 -3.54 3.25
N ASN A 29 17.08 -3.61 2.19
CA ASN A 29 18.52 -3.86 2.26
C ASN A 29 19.38 -2.61 2.51
N GLY A 30 18.76 -1.47 2.82
CA GLY A 30 19.44 -0.20 3.03
C GLY A 30 19.94 0.50 1.75
N VAL A 31 19.64 -0.05 0.58
CA VAL A 31 19.99 0.57 -0.71
C VAL A 31 18.93 1.61 -1.06
N ARG A 32 19.39 2.82 -1.41
CA ARG A 32 18.51 3.87 -1.91
C ARG A 32 18.15 3.61 -3.37
N ILE A 33 16.87 3.39 -3.62
CA ILE A 33 16.31 3.10 -4.96
C ILE A 33 15.80 4.39 -5.61
N LEU A 34 15.14 5.24 -4.85
CA LEU A 34 14.64 6.54 -5.28
C LEU A 34 15.11 7.63 -4.32
N LYS A 35 15.27 8.83 -4.83
CA LYS A 35 15.51 10.01 -3.98
C LYS A 35 14.27 10.30 -3.13
N GLU A 36 14.47 10.81 -1.94
CA GLU A 36 13.39 11.16 -1.02
C GLU A 36 12.43 12.19 -1.65
N GLU A 37 12.97 13.21 -2.31
CA GLU A 37 12.17 14.22 -3.00
C GLU A 37 11.30 13.61 -4.10
N THR A 38 11.81 12.59 -4.82
CA THR A 38 11.05 11.87 -5.84
C THR A 38 9.86 11.15 -5.21
N VAL A 39 10.07 10.45 -4.10
CA VAL A 39 8.97 9.76 -3.40
C VAL A 39 7.96 10.75 -2.84
N LYS A 40 8.42 11.86 -2.25
CA LYS A 40 7.52 12.94 -1.81
C LYS A 40 6.70 13.51 -2.96
N SER A 41 7.28 13.66 -4.15
CA SER A 41 6.54 14.09 -5.35
C SER A 41 5.51 13.04 -5.82
N ILE A 42 5.84 11.74 -5.68
CA ILE A 42 4.89 10.64 -5.96
C ILE A 42 3.72 10.63 -4.97
N LEU A 43 3.98 10.96 -3.70
CA LEU A 43 2.95 10.97 -2.67
C LEU A 43 2.13 12.27 -2.64
N ALA A 44 2.63 13.35 -3.23
CA ALA A 44 1.89 14.60 -3.29
C ALA A 44 0.70 14.51 -4.25
N CYS A 45 -0.46 14.97 -3.82
CA CYS A 45 -1.64 15.05 -4.69
C CYS A 45 -1.43 16.11 -5.77
N THR A 46 -1.16 15.70 -7.00
CA THR A 46 -0.84 16.59 -8.10
C THR A 46 -1.90 16.65 -9.21
N THR A 47 -2.78 15.66 -9.26
CA THR A 47 -3.78 15.56 -10.32
C THR A 47 -5.19 15.47 -9.72
N ARG A 48 -6.13 16.19 -10.32
CA ARG A 48 -7.57 16.22 -9.96
C ARG A 48 -7.85 16.71 -8.53
N PRO A 49 -7.53 17.96 -8.22
CA PRO A 49 -7.88 18.53 -6.91
C PRO A 49 -9.39 18.60 -6.66
N ASP A 50 -10.23 18.42 -7.67
CA ASP A 50 -11.59 18.91 -7.62
C ASP A 50 -12.66 17.84 -7.43
N ASN A 51 -12.50 16.59 -7.86
CA ASN A 51 -13.71 15.75 -7.98
C ASN A 51 -13.70 14.31 -7.54
N MET A 52 -12.60 13.59 -7.39
CA MET A 52 -12.72 12.14 -7.17
C MET A 52 -11.60 11.53 -6.30
N GLY A 53 -11.36 12.09 -5.12
CA GLY A 53 -10.19 11.68 -4.36
C GLY A 53 -8.91 12.13 -5.06
N GLY A 54 -7.90 12.54 -4.34
CA GLY A 54 -6.66 12.99 -4.94
C GLY A 54 -5.95 11.84 -5.67
N TYR A 55 -5.32 12.17 -6.78
CA TYR A 55 -4.38 11.28 -7.47
C TYR A 55 -3.03 11.94 -7.56
N SER A 56 -2.01 11.14 -7.44
CA SER A 56 -0.63 11.49 -7.67
C SER A 56 -0.10 10.78 -8.93
N LEU A 57 1.20 10.66 -9.05
CA LEU A 57 1.87 9.93 -10.12
C LEU A 57 1.69 8.41 -9.94
N GLY A 58 0.55 7.90 -10.39
CA GLY A 58 0.22 6.48 -10.36
C GLY A 58 -0.39 5.96 -9.05
N LEU A 59 -0.62 6.81 -8.06
CA LEU A 59 -1.22 6.41 -6.77
C LEU A 59 -2.45 7.27 -6.45
N GLN A 60 -3.39 6.70 -5.73
CA GLN A 60 -4.38 7.47 -4.99
C GLN A 60 -3.67 8.18 -3.84
N ALA A 61 -3.92 9.45 -3.69
CA ALA A 61 -3.32 10.30 -2.66
C ALA A 61 -4.38 11.21 -2.05
N PRO A 62 -4.33 11.51 -0.76
CA PRO A 62 -5.25 12.46 -0.15
C PRO A 62 -4.98 13.88 -0.66
N LYS A 63 -6.01 14.73 -0.67
CA LYS A 63 -5.86 16.15 -1.04
C LYS A 63 -4.93 16.91 -0.10
N LYS A 64 -4.88 16.49 1.15
CA LYS A 64 -3.99 17.04 2.18
C LYS A 64 -3.32 15.88 2.90
N ASP A 65 -2.01 15.93 2.98
CA ASP A 65 -1.23 14.95 3.72
C ASP A 65 -1.34 15.22 5.24
N THR A 66 -1.70 14.19 5.98
CA THR A 66 -1.83 14.18 7.45
C THR A 66 -1.32 12.86 7.99
N GLU A 67 -1.18 12.73 9.29
CA GLU A 67 -0.78 11.47 9.93
C GLU A 67 -1.71 10.29 9.60
N ASP A 68 -2.96 10.56 9.27
CA ASP A 68 -3.94 9.53 8.89
C ASP A 68 -4.01 9.29 7.38
N SER A 69 -3.13 9.89 6.61
CA SER A 69 -3.14 9.79 5.15
C SER A 69 -2.66 8.44 4.65
N TRP A 70 -3.39 7.89 3.70
CA TRP A 70 -3.07 6.64 3.02
C TRP A 70 -2.87 6.90 1.54
N PHE A 71 -1.80 6.33 1.01
CA PHE A 71 -1.41 6.40 -0.40
C PHE A 71 -1.37 4.99 -0.97
N GLY A 72 -1.78 4.82 -2.20
CA GLY A 72 -1.73 3.51 -2.83
C GLY A 72 -2.67 3.39 -4.01
N HIS A 73 -3.01 2.18 -4.38
CA HIS A 73 -3.94 1.95 -5.46
C HIS A 73 -4.72 0.64 -5.29
N GLY A 74 -5.98 0.69 -5.68
CA GLY A 74 -6.83 -0.49 -5.82
C GLY A 74 -6.89 -0.97 -7.28
N GLY A 75 -7.17 -2.24 -7.47
CA GLY A 75 -7.41 -2.85 -8.76
C GLY A 75 -8.86 -3.26 -8.97
N ALA A 76 -9.33 -3.30 -10.22
CA ALA A 76 -10.70 -3.69 -10.56
C ALA A 76 -11.07 -5.11 -10.11
N TRP A 77 -10.09 -5.96 -9.89
CA TRP A 77 -10.24 -7.34 -9.44
C TRP A 77 -10.09 -7.51 -7.92
N GLY A 78 -10.17 -6.40 -7.17
CA GLY A 78 -10.19 -6.40 -5.71
C GLY A 78 -8.82 -6.32 -5.03
N THR A 79 -7.73 -6.35 -5.76
CA THR A 79 -6.40 -6.10 -5.20
C THR A 79 -6.31 -4.67 -4.69
N ASN A 80 -5.76 -4.48 -3.50
CA ASN A 80 -5.55 -3.15 -2.93
C ASN A 80 -4.24 -3.12 -2.16
N CYS A 81 -3.47 -2.07 -2.32
CA CYS A 81 -2.30 -1.82 -1.49
C CYS A 81 -2.23 -0.34 -1.11
N MET A 82 -2.15 -0.08 0.18
CA MET A 82 -2.11 1.26 0.74
C MET A 82 -1.00 1.35 1.79
N VAL A 83 -0.31 2.47 1.82
CA VAL A 83 0.70 2.79 2.83
C VAL A 83 0.33 4.06 3.57
N ASN A 84 0.60 4.09 4.86
CA ASN A 84 0.70 5.30 5.67
C ASN A 84 2.17 5.48 6.07
N TRP A 85 2.85 6.42 5.45
CA TRP A 85 4.28 6.62 5.66
C TRP A 85 4.60 7.33 6.99
N HIS A 86 3.65 8.09 7.54
CA HIS A 86 3.79 8.71 8.86
C HIS A 86 3.78 7.65 9.97
N LYS A 87 2.79 6.75 9.94
CA LYS A 87 2.61 5.69 10.94
C LYS A 87 3.40 4.44 10.66
N LYS A 88 4.12 4.38 9.52
CA LYS A 88 4.84 3.18 9.06
C LYS A 88 3.94 1.95 8.98
N GLN A 89 2.73 2.15 8.47
CA GLN A 89 1.75 1.11 8.30
C GLN A 89 1.53 0.79 6.81
N LEU A 90 1.31 -0.47 6.51
CA LEU A 90 1.01 -0.95 5.17
C LEU A 90 -0.15 -1.93 5.21
N LYS A 91 -1.11 -1.74 4.30
CA LYS A 91 -2.23 -2.66 4.05
C LYS A 91 -2.05 -3.24 2.65
N LEU A 92 -1.86 -4.54 2.55
CA LEU A 92 -1.81 -5.24 1.28
C LEU A 92 -2.92 -6.28 1.24
N TRP A 93 -3.78 -6.16 0.24
CA TRP A 93 -4.87 -7.06 -0.02
C TRP A 93 -4.75 -7.60 -1.44
N VAL A 94 -4.45 -8.89 -1.55
CA VAL A 94 -4.23 -9.55 -2.84
C VAL A 94 -5.31 -10.60 -3.05
N ILE A 95 -6.29 -10.25 -3.85
CA ILE A 95 -7.36 -11.15 -4.27
C ILE A 95 -7.60 -10.98 -5.76
N GLN A 96 -8.24 -11.99 -6.35
CA GLN A 96 -8.73 -11.91 -7.70
C GLN A 96 -10.24 -12.22 -7.68
N SER A 97 -11.05 -11.18 -7.61
CA SER A 97 -12.50 -11.29 -7.57
C SER A 97 -13.13 -10.29 -8.53
N ALA A 98 -13.77 -10.79 -9.59
CA ALA A 98 -14.53 -9.94 -10.49
C ALA A 98 -15.89 -9.60 -9.86
N GLY A 99 -16.37 -8.37 -10.06
CA GLY A 99 -17.76 -8.03 -9.79
C GLY A 99 -18.03 -7.03 -8.68
N GLY A 100 -17.11 -6.13 -8.41
CA GLY A 100 -17.37 -4.99 -7.52
C GLY A 100 -17.14 -5.25 -6.02
N PRO A 101 -17.66 -4.39 -5.13
CA PRO A 101 -17.42 -4.51 -3.69
C PRO A 101 -17.94 -5.85 -3.17
N GLN A 102 -17.04 -6.63 -2.58
CA GLN A 102 -17.42 -7.89 -1.97
C GLN A 102 -18.08 -7.64 -0.61
N PRO A 103 -19.14 -8.38 -0.25
CA PRO A 103 -19.85 -8.21 1.03
C PRO A 103 -18.92 -8.29 2.25
N TRP A 104 -17.91 -9.15 2.19
CA TRP A 104 -16.90 -9.34 3.23
C TRP A 104 -15.83 -8.24 3.28
N GLY A 105 -15.71 -7.43 2.23
CA GLY A 105 -14.67 -6.37 2.15
C GLY A 105 -14.82 -5.33 3.25
N ALA A 106 -16.03 -4.98 3.63
CA ALA A 106 -16.29 -4.06 4.74
C ALA A 106 -15.88 -4.64 6.09
N GLU A 107 -16.13 -5.92 6.32
CA GLU A 107 -15.77 -6.61 7.57
C GLU A 107 -14.25 -6.76 7.71
N VAL A 108 -13.59 -7.13 6.63
CA VAL A 108 -12.14 -7.20 6.61
C VAL A 108 -11.52 -5.81 6.79
N GLY A 109 -12.09 -4.77 6.17
CA GLY A 109 -11.67 -3.39 6.38
C GLY A 109 -11.75 -3.00 7.86
N LYS A 110 -12.86 -3.26 8.53
CA LYS A 110 -13.05 -3.00 9.96
C LYS A 110 -12.07 -3.81 10.83
N ALA A 111 -11.84 -5.07 10.50
CA ALA A 111 -10.88 -5.91 11.22
C ALA A 111 -9.44 -5.36 11.07
N ALA A 112 -9.06 -4.93 9.88
CA ALA A 112 -7.78 -4.30 9.62
C ALA A 112 -7.62 -2.97 10.38
N GLU A 113 -8.65 -2.12 10.39
CA GLU A 113 -8.66 -0.87 11.16
C GLU A 113 -8.50 -1.13 12.67
N LYS A 114 -9.21 -2.11 13.19
CA LYS A 114 -9.09 -2.53 14.59
C LYS A 114 -7.69 -3.05 14.92
N PHE A 115 -7.09 -3.81 14.01
CA PHE A 115 -5.72 -4.31 14.14
C PHE A 115 -4.71 -3.15 14.17
N PHE A 116 -4.82 -2.19 13.24
CA PHE A 116 -3.93 -1.04 13.17
C PHE A 116 -4.13 -0.01 14.28
N ALA A 117 -5.28 -0.02 14.95
CA ALA A 117 -5.52 0.84 16.12
C ALA A 117 -4.82 0.34 17.39
N GLN A 118 -4.33 -0.91 17.40
CA GLN A 118 -3.59 -1.45 18.54
C GLN A 118 -2.14 -0.97 18.48
N PRO A 119 -1.50 -0.66 19.63
CA PRO A 119 -0.07 -0.37 19.65
C PRO A 119 0.69 -1.60 19.16
N PHE A 120 1.38 -1.45 18.04
CA PHE A 120 2.11 -2.52 17.39
C PHE A 120 3.49 -2.66 18.06
N SER A 121 3.67 -3.66 18.90
CA SER A 121 4.99 -4.12 19.28
C SER A 121 5.44 -5.16 18.26
N VAL A 122 6.31 -4.78 17.34
CA VAL A 122 6.97 -5.75 16.48
C VAL A 122 8.01 -6.47 17.32
N ASN A 123 7.70 -7.64 17.80
CA ASN A 123 8.71 -8.60 18.16
C ASN A 123 9.25 -9.15 16.85
N SER A 124 10.38 -8.60 16.39
CA SER A 124 11.02 -8.99 15.12
C SER A 124 11.42 -10.48 15.08
N ASP A 125 11.43 -11.13 16.21
CA ASP A 125 11.90 -12.50 16.37
C ASP A 125 10.79 -13.55 16.20
N GLU A 126 9.52 -13.16 16.20
CA GLU A 126 8.39 -14.10 16.07
C GLU A 126 7.88 -14.30 14.64
N TYR A 127 8.30 -13.49 13.67
CA TYR A 127 7.86 -13.63 12.28
C TYR A 127 8.91 -14.33 11.40
N THR A 128 9.48 -15.41 11.87
CA THR A 128 10.10 -16.42 11.01
C THR A 128 9.03 -17.43 10.57
N GLY A 129 7.94 -16.94 10.01
CA GLY A 129 6.98 -17.79 9.32
C GLY A 129 7.63 -18.38 8.09
N ARG A 130 8.25 -19.53 8.23
CA ARG A 130 8.61 -20.40 7.13
C ARG A 130 7.32 -20.85 6.45
N ILE A 131 6.91 -20.12 5.42
CA ILE A 131 5.93 -20.63 4.48
C ILE A 131 6.68 -21.62 3.59
N GLY A 132 6.44 -22.91 3.81
CA GLY A 132 6.70 -23.95 2.84
C GLY A 132 8.04 -24.68 2.96
N GLU A 133 8.18 -25.50 3.96
CA GLU A 133 8.84 -26.79 3.81
C GLU A 133 7.77 -27.89 3.93
N LYS A 134 7.28 -28.36 2.81
CA LYS A 134 6.82 -29.74 2.58
C LYS A 134 7.08 -30.08 1.13
#